data_6eb07bd520afe3bb3b999481fba5ae5d
#
_entry.id   6eb07bd520afe3bb3b999481fba5ae5d
#
_cell.length_a   1.000
_cell.length_b   1.000
_cell.length_c   1.000
_cell.angle_alpha   90.00
_cell.angle_beta   90.00
_cell.angle_gamma   90.00
#
_symmetry.space_group_name_H-M   'P 1'
#
loop_
_entity.id
_entity.type
_entity.pdbx_description
1 polymer ?
#
loop_
_entity_poly.entity_id
_entity_poly.type
_entity_poly.pdbx_seq_one_letter_code
_entity_poly.pdbx_strand_id
1 'polypeptide(L)'
;MSNYLSIPAETRVALDVSEANRLHRYAQAQAEMAACAGRNAVMAGLKLGKLLVELKAATDRGEWGQLFRASPNSTHVSNLNFDQRTANRYMRCYKAAKARLSATEATQLDTTLDDRTSPAAPPELVAKATDGAETPRQMMLNLGVIASRKQTTHDVRHIG
;
A
#
# COMPACT_ATOMS: atom_id res chain seq x y z
N MET A 1 25.03 3.72 -1.97
CA MET A 1 24.35 4.53 -2.98
C MET A 1 23.48 3.66 -3.89
N SER A 2 22.27 4.05 -4.09
CA SER A 2 21.35 3.23 -4.87
C SER A 2 21.54 3.43 -6.37
N ASN A 3 21.69 2.33 -7.11
CA ASN A 3 21.75 2.37 -8.56
C ASN A 3 20.38 2.13 -9.20
N TYR A 4 19.33 2.20 -8.39
CA TYR A 4 17.98 1.90 -8.85
C TYR A 4 17.56 2.73 -10.07
N LEU A 5 17.86 4.03 -10.04
CA LEU A 5 17.47 4.95 -11.12
C LEU A 5 18.25 4.73 -12.42
N SER A 6 19.40 4.05 -12.38
CA SER A 6 20.17 3.75 -13.58
C SER A 6 19.79 2.43 -14.24
N ILE A 7 18.88 1.67 -13.62
CA ILE A 7 18.40 0.41 -14.17
C ILE A 7 17.40 0.69 -15.30
N PRO A 8 17.41 -0.10 -16.38
CA PRO A 8 16.44 0.07 -17.47
C PRO A 8 15.00 0.04 -16.94
N ALA A 9 14.13 0.82 -17.56
CA ALA A 9 12.75 0.97 -17.11
C ALA A 9 12.02 -0.36 -16.98
N GLU A 10 12.19 -1.28 -17.92
CA GLU A 10 11.55 -2.60 -17.87
C GLU A 10 12.02 -3.39 -16.67
N THR A 11 13.32 -3.33 -16.37
CA THR A 11 13.88 -4.01 -15.21
C THR A 11 13.36 -3.40 -13.92
N ARG A 12 13.24 -2.06 -13.87
CA ARG A 12 12.68 -1.39 -12.71
C ARG A 12 11.23 -1.79 -12.46
N VAL A 13 10.43 -1.88 -13.53
CA VAL A 13 9.04 -2.32 -13.41
C VAL A 13 8.99 -3.73 -12.85
N ALA A 14 9.81 -4.65 -13.37
CA ALA A 14 9.84 -6.03 -12.88
C ALA A 14 10.27 -6.09 -11.41
N LEU A 15 11.27 -5.31 -11.01
CA LEU A 15 11.72 -5.26 -9.61
C LEU A 15 10.63 -4.68 -8.72
N ASP A 16 9.93 -3.64 -9.16
CA ASP A 16 8.87 -3.03 -8.40
C ASP A 16 7.64 -3.94 -8.28
N VAL A 17 7.30 -4.68 -9.33
CA VAL A 17 6.23 -5.67 -9.29
C VAL A 17 6.58 -6.77 -8.27
N SER A 18 7.81 -7.25 -8.30
CA SER A 18 8.27 -8.26 -7.36
C SER A 18 8.19 -7.76 -5.92
N GLU A 19 8.64 -6.54 -5.69
CA GLU A 19 8.61 -5.94 -4.35
C GLU A 19 7.17 -5.69 -3.90
N ALA A 20 6.29 -5.23 -4.80
CA ALA A 20 4.89 -5.03 -4.48
C ALA A 20 4.21 -6.34 -4.07
N ASN A 21 4.49 -7.42 -4.79
CA ASN A 21 3.95 -8.73 -4.45
C ASN A 21 4.46 -9.21 -3.09
N ARG A 22 5.74 -8.98 -2.81
CA ARG A 22 6.34 -9.33 -1.51
C ARG A 22 5.66 -8.57 -0.36
N LEU A 23 5.48 -7.27 -0.53
CA LEU A 23 4.85 -6.44 0.49
C LEU A 23 3.40 -6.83 0.72
N HIS A 24 2.68 -7.15 -0.34
CA HIS A 24 1.30 -7.57 -0.22
C HIS A 24 1.18 -8.89 0.57
N ARG A 25 2.01 -9.88 0.24
CA ARG A 25 2.02 -11.15 0.96
C ARG A 25 2.38 -10.94 2.43
N TYR A 26 3.36 -10.09 2.70
CA TYR A 26 3.78 -9.81 4.07
C TYR A 26 2.64 -9.17 4.86
N ALA A 27 1.98 -8.17 4.29
CA ALA A 27 0.86 -7.51 4.95
C ALA A 27 -0.27 -8.49 5.25
N GLN A 28 -0.58 -9.36 4.30
CA GLN A 28 -1.61 -10.39 4.48
C GLN A 28 -1.25 -11.35 5.60
N ALA A 29 -0.03 -11.87 5.58
CA ALA A 29 0.43 -12.82 6.59
C ALA A 29 0.43 -12.21 7.98
N GLN A 30 0.92 -10.98 8.11
CA GLN A 30 0.97 -10.30 9.39
C GLN A 30 -0.42 -10.01 9.93
N ALA A 31 -1.37 -9.67 9.07
CA ALA A 31 -2.74 -9.42 9.48
C ALA A 31 -3.41 -10.68 10.04
N GLU A 32 -3.00 -11.85 9.56
CA GLU A 32 -3.54 -13.13 10.03
C GLU A 32 -2.91 -13.60 11.34
N MET A 33 -1.69 -13.20 11.62
CA MET A 33 -0.92 -13.79 12.70
C MET A 33 -1.29 -13.29 14.08
N ALA A 34 -1.51 -12.07 14.29
CA ALA A 34 -1.97 -11.56 15.59
C ALA A 34 -1.84 -10.04 15.66
N ALA A 35 -2.50 -9.48 16.64
CA ALA A 35 -2.51 -8.04 16.87
C ALA A 35 -1.10 -7.46 17.05
N CYS A 36 -0.19 -8.20 17.66
CA CYS A 36 1.16 -7.69 17.92
C CYS A 36 1.97 -7.46 16.63
N ALA A 37 1.64 -8.17 15.56
CA ALA A 37 2.29 -8.03 14.27
C ALA A 37 1.58 -7.03 13.36
N GLY A 38 0.41 -6.55 13.76
CA GLY A 38 -0.43 -5.71 12.91
C GLY A 38 0.22 -4.41 12.49
N ARG A 39 0.98 -3.78 13.38
CA ARG A 39 1.67 -2.53 13.06
C ARG A 39 2.69 -2.70 11.94
N ASN A 40 3.35 -3.85 11.89
CA ASN A 40 4.27 -4.16 10.80
C ASN A 40 3.51 -4.32 9.49
N ALA A 41 2.32 -4.91 9.54
CA ALA A 41 1.46 -5.04 8.37
C ALA A 41 0.96 -3.67 7.88
N VAL A 42 0.64 -2.77 8.79
CA VAL A 42 0.25 -1.39 8.44
C VAL A 42 1.40 -0.70 7.72
N MET A 43 2.60 -0.79 8.26
CA MET A 43 3.77 -0.19 7.62
C MET A 43 4.03 -0.79 6.24
N ALA A 44 3.93 -2.12 6.12
CA ALA A 44 4.09 -2.79 4.83
C ALA A 44 3.02 -2.32 3.84
N GLY A 45 1.80 -2.10 4.29
CA GLY A 45 0.73 -1.58 3.47
C GLY A 45 1.02 -0.17 2.94
N LEU A 46 1.58 0.69 3.78
CA LEU A 46 1.98 2.03 3.35
C LEU A 46 3.13 1.98 2.36
N LYS A 47 4.13 1.11 2.62
CA LYS A 47 5.22 0.90 1.67
C LYS A 47 4.69 0.42 0.32
N LEU A 48 3.76 -0.52 0.35
CA LEU A 48 3.12 -1.01 -0.86
C LEU A 48 2.40 0.13 -1.59
N GLY A 49 1.63 0.94 -0.87
CA GLY A 49 0.93 2.06 -1.47
C GLY A 49 1.86 3.05 -2.16
N LYS A 50 2.96 3.41 -1.49
CA LYS A 50 3.96 4.30 -2.07
C LYS A 50 4.58 3.69 -3.31
N LEU A 51 4.98 2.43 -3.23
CA LEU A 51 5.59 1.72 -4.35
C LEU A 51 4.64 1.66 -5.55
N LEU A 52 3.36 1.40 -5.31
CA LEU A 52 2.37 1.34 -6.38
C LEU A 52 2.14 2.70 -7.03
N VAL A 53 2.17 3.79 -6.25
CA VAL A 53 2.08 5.14 -6.82
C VAL A 53 3.26 5.40 -7.75
N GLU A 54 4.46 5.02 -7.33
CA GLU A 54 5.67 5.19 -8.13
C GLU A 54 5.64 4.30 -9.37
N LEU A 55 5.20 3.07 -9.21
CA LEU A 55 5.09 2.11 -10.31
C LEU A 55 4.09 2.60 -11.36
N LYS A 56 2.95 3.10 -10.91
CA LYS A 56 1.95 3.65 -11.83
C LYS A 56 2.50 4.83 -12.61
N ALA A 57 3.26 5.70 -11.95
CA ALA A 57 3.87 6.86 -12.61
C ALA A 57 4.94 6.44 -13.61
N ALA A 58 5.60 5.30 -13.39
CA ALA A 58 6.68 4.81 -14.25
C ALA A 58 6.17 3.95 -15.41
N THR A 59 4.90 3.57 -15.41
CA THR A 59 4.32 2.75 -16.50
C THR A 59 3.51 3.62 -17.45
N ASP A 60 3.45 3.20 -18.71
CA ASP A 60 2.62 3.86 -19.69
C ASP A 60 1.15 3.64 -19.42
N ARG A 61 0.33 4.50 -19.99
CA ARG A 61 -1.09 4.56 -19.71
C ARG A 61 -1.83 3.23 -19.87
N GLY A 62 -1.51 2.47 -20.89
CA GLY A 62 -2.16 1.17 -21.12
C GLY A 62 -1.53 0.03 -20.36
N GLU A 63 -0.33 0.20 -19.82
CA GLU A 63 0.40 -0.87 -19.17
C GLU A 63 0.02 -1.11 -17.72
N TRP A 64 -0.44 -0.06 -17.04
CA TRP A 64 -0.77 -0.16 -15.62
C TRP A 64 -1.75 -1.32 -15.36
N GLY A 65 -2.86 -1.35 -16.12
CA GLY A 65 -3.86 -2.41 -15.96
C GLY A 65 -3.33 -3.79 -16.28
N GLN A 66 -2.35 -3.88 -17.17
CA GLN A 66 -1.77 -5.16 -17.58
C GLN A 66 -0.87 -5.78 -16.52
N LEU A 67 -0.46 -5.02 -15.52
CA LEU A 67 0.37 -5.54 -14.43
C LEU A 67 -0.41 -6.46 -13.49
N PHE A 68 -1.72 -6.43 -13.54
CA PHE A 68 -2.53 -7.19 -12.61
C PHE A 68 -2.82 -8.59 -13.12
N ARG A 69 -2.82 -9.56 -12.20
CA ARG A 69 -3.02 -10.97 -12.54
C ARG A 69 -4.33 -11.22 -13.29
N ALA A 70 -5.37 -10.46 -12.95
CA ALA A 70 -6.69 -10.62 -13.56
C ALA A 70 -6.79 -10.00 -14.95
N SER A 71 -5.77 -9.29 -15.43
CA SER A 71 -5.83 -8.67 -16.75
C SER A 71 -5.64 -9.72 -17.85
N PRO A 72 -6.60 -9.84 -18.79
CA PRO A 72 -6.47 -10.81 -19.87
C PRO A 72 -5.41 -10.43 -20.90
N ASN A 73 -4.98 -9.18 -20.90
CA ASN A 73 -4.02 -8.67 -21.88
C ASN A 73 -2.63 -8.46 -21.31
N SER A 74 -2.35 -9.09 -20.17
CA SER A 74 -1.04 -8.91 -19.55
C SER A 74 0.07 -9.48 -20.41
N THR A 75 1.06 -8.65 -20.70
CA THR A 75 2.25 -9.02 -21.47
C THR A 75 3.51 -9.05 -20.62
N HIS A 76 3.38 -8.75 -19.34
CA HIS A 76 4.53 -8.71 -18.43
C HIS A 76 4.85 -10.09 -17.90
N VAL A 77 6.16 -10.36 -17.77
CA VAL A 77 6.65 -11.62 -17.22
C VAL A 77 6.26 -11.76 -15.75
N SER A 78 6.32 -10.64 -15.01
CA SER A 78 5.94 -10.62 -13.60
C SER A 78 4.73 -9.74 -13.43
N ASN A 79 3.65 -10.34 -12.93
CA ASN A 79 2.42 -9.62 -12.65
C ASN A 79 2.22 -9.46 -11.15
N LEU A 80 1.52 -8.40 -10.79
CA LEU A 80 1.06 -8.23 -9.41
C LEU A 80 0.10 -9.37 -9.06
N ASN A 81 0.22 -9.90 -7.85
CA ASN A 81 -0.59 -11.06 -7.42
C ASN A 81 -1.89 -10.66 -6.73
N PHE A 82 -2.32 -9.43 -6.95
CA PHE A 82 -3.58 -8.89 -6.43
C PHE A 82 -4.22 -8.03 -7.52
N ASP A 83 -5.49 -7.70 -7.34
CA ASP A 83 -6.24 -6.97 -8.34
C ASP A 83 -6.05 -5.46 -8.24
N GLN A 84 -6.53 -4.77 -9.26
CA GLN A 84 -6.40 -3.32 -9.34
C GLN A 84 -7.16 -2.61 -8.22
N ARG A 85 -8.27 -3.19 -7.78
CA ARG A 85 -9.06 -2.63 -6.68
C ARG A 85 -8.24 -2.61 -5.38
N THR A 86 -7.55 -3.70 -5.10
CA THR A 86 -6.65 -3.79 -3.93
C THR A 86 -5.53 -2.77 -4.05
N ALA A 87 -4.91 -2.67 -5.23
CA ALA A 87 -3.85 -1.70 -5.47
C ALA A 87 -4.33 -0.28 -5.21
N ASN A 88 -5.52 0.07 -5.72
CA ASN A 88 -6.07 1.41 -5.54
C ASN A 88 -6.31 1.72 -4.06
N ARG A 89 -6.74 0.73 -3.28
CA ARG A 89 -6.93 0.92 -1.84
C ARG A 89 -5.63 1.27 -1.13
N TYR A 90 -4.56 0.53 -1.41
CA TYR A 90 -3.27 0.81 -0.79
C TYR A 90 -2.69 2.15 -1.23
N MET A 91 -2.82 2.50 -2.50
CA MET A 91 -2.38 3.81 -2.99
C MET A 91 -3.14 4.94 -2.30
N ARG A 92 -4.45 4.78 -2.11
CA ARG A 92 -5.27 5.77 -1.41
C ARG A 92 -4.87 5.87 0.06
N CYS A 93 -4.54 4.75 0.70
CA CYS A 93 -4.04 4.76 2.08
C CYS A 93 -2.78 5.59 2.20
N TYR A 94 -1.81 5.35 1.32
CA TYR A 94 -0.57 6.11 1.34
C TYR A 94 -0.82 7.60 1.17
N LYS A 95 -1.62 7.98 0.17
CA LYS A 95 -1.91 9.38 -0.10
C LYS A 95 -2.65 10.04 1.08
N ALA A 96 -3.63 9.35 1.64
CA ALA A 96 -4.41 9.86 2.77
C ALA A 96 -3.55 9.99 4.03
N ALA A 97 -2.70 9.00 4.29
CA ALA A 97 -1.79 9.05 5.43
C ALA A 97 -0.83 10.23 5.32
N LYS A 98 -0.28 10.43 4.14
CA LYS A 98 0.64 11.53 3.88
C LYS A 98 -0.04 12.88 4.04
N ALA A 99 -1.30 12.99 3.63
CA ALA A 99 -2.06 14.22 3.73
C ALA A 99 -2.37 14.63 5.18
N ARG A 100 -2.27 13.71 6.13
CA ARG A 100 -2.48 13.99 7.55
C ARG A 100 -1.26 14.61 8.23
N LEU A 101 -0.13 14.62 7.55
CA LEU A 101 1.14 15.03 8.11
C LEU A 101 1.54 16.41 7.62
N SER A 102 2.38 17.10 8.40
CA SER A 102 3.02 18.32 7.93
C SER A 102 3.97 17.99 6.77
N ALA A 103 4.42 19.02 6.06
CA ALA A 103 5.35 18.82 4.96
C ALA A 103 6.63 18.11 5.40
N THR A 104 7.17 18.49 6.55
CA THR A 104 8.36 17.85 7.11
C THR A 104 8.10 16.40 7.48
N GLU A 105 6.97 16.14 8.15
CA GLU A 105 6.60 14.79 8.55
C GLU A 105 6.34 13.91 7.33
N ALA A 106 5.72 14.45 6.29
CA ALA A 106 5.48 13.70 5.06
C ALA A 106 6.77 13.28 4.39
N THR A 107 7.78 14.15 4.40
CA THR A 107 9.11 13.81 3.88
C THR A 107 9.77 12.72 4.73
N GLN A 108 9.64 12.81 6.04
CA GLN A 108 10.16 11.78 6.95
C GLN A 108 9.47 10.44 6.72
N LEU A 109 8.16 10.45 6.51
CA LEU A 109 7.42 9.24 6.20
C LEU A 109 7.94 8.59 4.92
N ASP A 110 8.11 9.37 3.86
CA ASP A 110 8.61 8.85 2.60
C ASP A 110 9.99 8.23 2.74
N THR A 111 10.87 8.85 3.51
CA THR A 111 12.20 8.29 3.78
C THR A 111 12.10 6.95 4.50
N THR A 112 11.22 6.88 5.50
CA THR A 112 10.98 5.63 6.24
C THR A 112 10.43 4.54 5.34
N LEU A 113 9.49 4.88 4.48
CA LEU A 113 8.85 3.91 3.59
C LEU A 113 9.75 3.44 2.46
N ASP A 114 10.79 4.21 2.12
CA ASP A 114 11.75 3.82 1.09
C ASP A 114 12.75 2.77 1.57
N ASP A 115 12.85 2.55 2.87
CA ASP A 115 13.75 1.54 3.41
C ASP A 115 13.14 0.14 3.23
N ARG A 116 13.59 -0.55 2.21
CA ARG A 116 13.10 -1.88 1.85
C ARG A 116 13.73 -2.99 2.68
N THR A 117 14.78 -2.69 3.41
CA THR A 117 15.57 -3.70 4.10
C THR A 117 15.27 -3.82 5.59
N SER A 118 14.76 -2.77 6.20
CA SER A 118 14.56 -2.74 7.64
C SER A 118 13.18 -3.29 8.03
N PRO A 119 13.15 -4.31 8.89
CA PRO A 119 11.92 -4.76 9.51
C PRO A 119 11.63 -4.02 10.81
N ALA A 120 12.27 -2.88 11.03
CA ALA A 120 12.15 -2.16 12.29
C ALA A 120 10.69 -1.85 12.63
N ALA A 121 10.41 -1.75 13.91
CA ALA A 121 9.10 -1.41 14.40
C ALA A 121 8.61 -0.10 13.76
N PRO A 122 7.34 0.01 13.44
CA PRO A 122 6.80 1.22 12.85
C PRO A 122 7.02 2.40 13.79
N PRO A 123 7.56 3.52 13.28
CA PRO A 123 7.74 4.70 14.11
C PRO A 123 6.40 5.33 14.49
N GLU A 124 6.43 6.19 15.50
CA GLU A 124 5.24 6.93 15.92
C GLU A 124 4.61 7.70 14.77
N LEU A 125 5.42 8.11 13.81
CA LEU A 125 4.95 8.84 12.65
C LEU A 125 3.94 8.01 11.84
N VAL A 126 4.16 6.71 11.72
CA VAL A 126 3.23 5.81 11.05
C VAL A 126 1.92 5.74 11.83
N ALA A 127 1.99 5.64 13.15
CA ALA A 127 0.79 5.65 13.99
C ALA A 127 0.01 6.96 13.82
N LYS A 128 0.70 8.09 13.78
CA LYS A 128 0.05 9.38 13.56
C LYS A 128 -0.61 9.44 12.19
N ALA A 129 0.07 8.97 11.16
CA ALA A 129 -0.43 9.02 9.79
C ALA A 129 -1.64 8.12 9.57
N THR A 130 -1.77 7.05 10.35
CA THR A 130 -2.83 6.05 10.18
C THR A 130 -3.83 6.03 11.33
N ASP A 131 -3.75 7.03 12.20
CA ASP A 131 -4.66 7.16 13.34
C ASP A 131 -4.63 5.94 14.25
N GLY A 132 -3.43 5.44 14.52
CA GLY A 132 -3.21 4.32 15.42
C GLY A 132 -3.65 2.97 14.87
N ALA A 133 -3.72 2.80 13.56
CA ALA A 133 -4.15 1.56 12.96
C ALA A 133 -3.23 0.40 13.36
N GLU A 134 -3.83 -0.73 13.70
CA GLU A 134 -3.12 -1.94 14.09
C GLU A 134 -3.23 -3.07 13.05
N THR A 135 -4.03 -2.87 12.02
CA THR A 135 -4.16 -3.81 10.90
C THR A 135 -4.35 -3.03 9.61
N PRO A 136 -4.05 -3.62 8.45
CA PRO A 136 -4.32 -2.98 7.17
C PRO A 136 -5.80 -2.61 6.99
N ARG A 137 -6.71 -3.46 7.45
CA ARG A 137 -8.13 -3.15 7.38
C ARG A 137 -8.48 -1.93 8.25
N GLN A 138 -7.95 -1.88 9.46
CA GLN A 138 -8.17 -0.73 10.34
C GLN A 138 -7.61 0.54 9.72
N MET A 139 -6.44 0.45 9.09
CA MET A 139 -5.86 1.57 8.37
C MET A 139 -6.80 2.08 7.28
N MET A 140 -7.36 1.18 6.49
CA MET A 140 -8.29 1.55 5.42
C MET A 140 -9.55 2.20 5.98
N LEU A 141 -10.05 1.73 7.10
CA LEU A 141 -11.20 2.33 7.77
C LEU A 141 -10.85 3.71 8.33
N ASN A 142 -9.74 3.81 9.04
CA ASN A 142 -9.33 5.08 9.66
C ASN A 142 -9.07 6.16 8.63
N LEU A 143 -8.58 5.80 7.47
CA LEU A 143 -8.26 6.75 6.40
C LEU A 143 -9.42 6.97 5.42
N GLY A 144 -10.56 6.34 5.67
CA GLY A 144 -11.74 6.52 4.83
C GLY A 144 -11.64 5.87 3.45
N VAL A 145 -10.73 4.92 3.29
CA VAL A 145 -10.55 4.22 2.02
C VAL A 145 -11.65 3.19 1.80
N ILE A 146 -12.14 2.58 2.89
CA ILE A 146 -13.29 1.69 2.86
C ILE A 146 -14.31 2.16 3.89
N ALA A 147 -15.58 1.87 3.63
CA ALA A 147 -16.65 2.24 4.56
C ALA A 147 -16.83 1.18 5.63
N SER A 148 -17.26 1.64 6.81
CA SER A 148 -17.62 0.73 7.88
C SER A 148 -18.91 -0.01 7.54
N ARG A 149 -18.85 -1.33 7.58
CA ARG A 149 -20.03 -2.18 7.33
C ARG A 149 -21.14 -1.94 8.35
N LYS A 150 -20.75 -1.67 9.58
CA LYS A 150 -21.68 -1.41 10.67
C LYS A 150 -22.51 -0.16 10.41
N GLN A 151 -21.91 0.86 9.83
CA GLN A 151 -22.59 2.12 9.53
C GLN A 151 -23.71 1.91 8.50
N THR A 152 -23.43 1.16 7.45
CA THR A 152 -24.41 0.87 6.41
C THR A 152 -25.60 0.10 6.97
N THR A 153 -25.35 -0.92 7.81
CA THR A 153 -26.40 -1.71 8.41
C THR A 153 -27.29 -0.86 9.33
N HIS A 154 -26.69 0.07 10.04
CA HIS A 154 -27.44 0.95 10.93
C HIS A 154 -28.37 1.84 10.14
N ASP A 155 -27.94 2.38 9.04
CA ASP A 155 -28.75 3.25 8.20
C ASP A 155 -29.98 2.51 7.69
N VAL A 156 -29.83 1.30 7.27
CA VAL A 156 -30.95 0.47 6.80
C VAL A 156 -32.00 0.29 7.88
N ARG A 157 -31.60 0.13 9.11
CA ARG A 157 -32.54 -0.05 10.21
C ARG A 157 -33.33 1.19 10.52
N HIS A 158 -32.78 2.35 10.27
CA HIS A 158 -33.47 3.62 10.53
C HIS A 158 -34.60 3.88 9.58
N ILE A 159 -34.60 3.25 8.46
CA ILE A 159 -35.62 3.44 7.44
C ILE A 159 -36.87 2.64 7.77
N GLY A 160 -36.70 1.59 8.53
CA GLY A 160 -37.80 0.72 8.90
C GLY A 160 -38.77 1.27 9.93
#